data_2fa04a3308094da8908fef625ec06e17
#
_entry.id   2fa04a3308094da8908fef625ec06e17
#
_cell.length_a   1.000
_cell.length_b   1.000
_cell.length_c   1.000
_cell.angle_alpha   90.00
_cell.angle_beta   90.00
_cell.angle_gamma   90.00
#
_symmetry.space_group_name_H-M   'P 1'
#
loop_
_entity.id
_entity.type
_entity.pdbx_description
1 polymer ?
#
loop_
_entity_poly.entity_id
_entity_poly.type
_entity_poly.pdbx_seq_one_letter_code
_entity_poly.pdbx_strand_id
1 'polypeptide(L)'
;HSSSAASDVYKRQVKRYEQGWLSELFYDLDELIIRLRVSIENKEAVSLGYVGNIIDAWERLDYENIIPDLGSDQTSLHNPWLGGYTPHGMTYDEMKKMISNNPEEFKIKVKNSLIKHVNVINNLSEKGMHFWDYGNAFLLESGRAGAEIYSDKTESGFRYPSYVEDIMGPICFDYGFGPFRWVCSSGNDEDLAVTLSLIHI
;
A
#
# COMPACT_ATOMS: atom_id res chain seq x y z
N HIS A 1 18.48 0.30 -15.77
CA HIS A 1 17.90 -0.69 -14.84
C HIS A 1 16.63 -0.12 -14.21
N SER A 2 15.52 -0.17 -14.94
CA SER A 2 14.21 0.02 -14.34
C SER A 2 13.73 -1.34 -13.85
N SER A 3 14.05 -1.71 -12.62
CA SER A 3 13.33 -2.79 -11.96
C SER A 3 11.93 -2.28 -11.71
N SER A 4 10.97 -2.77 -12.47
CA SER A 4 9.59 -2.34 -12.35
C SER A 4 9.02 -2.81 -11.01
N ALA A 5 8.53 -1.87 -10.22
CA ALA A 5 7.93 -2.12 -8.91
C ALA A 5 6.86 -3.22 -8.94
N ALA A 6 6.10 -3.35 -10.02
CA ALA A 6 5.05 -4.34 -10.16
C ALA A 6 5.54 -5.79 -10.30
N SER A 7 6.68 -6.07 -10.98
CA SER A 7 7.25 -7.44 -10.99
C SER A 7 7.81 -7.82 -9.63
N ASP A 8 8.20 -6.83 -8.82
CA ASP A 8 8.67 -7.04 -7.47
C ASP A 8 7.55 -7.39 -6.49
N VAL A 9 6.30 -6.98 -6.73
CA VAL A 9 5.19 -7.29 -5.80
C VAL A 9 4.93 -8.79 -5.74
N TYR A 10 4.83 -9.47 -6.89
CA TYR A 10 4.69 -10.94 -6.92
C TYR A 10 5.88 -11.64 -6.25
N LYS A 11 7.09 -11.20 -6.56
CA LYS A 11 8.31 -11.73 -5.97
C LYS A 11 8.43 -11.41 -4.48
N ARG A 12 7.91 -10.27 -4.02
CA ARG A 12 7.97 -9.84 -2.61
C ARG A 12 7.15 -10.74 -1.69
N GLN A 13 5.94 -11.13 -2.07
CA GLN A 13 5.12 -12.02 -1.24
C GLN A 13 5.73 -13.42 -1.14
N VAL A 14 6.19 -13.97 -2.28
CA VAL A 14 6.91 -15.25 -2.30
C VAL A 14 8.17 -15.17 -1.43
N LYS A 15 8.96 -14.11 -1.57
CA LYS A 15 10.17 -13.90 -0.76
C LYS A 15 9.87 -13.77 0.73
N ARG A 16 8.79 -13.09 1.11
CA ARG A 16 8.36 -12.99 2.52
C ARG A 16 7.95 -14.34 3.08
N TYR A 17 7.29 -15.16 2.29
CA TYR A 17 6.94 -16.53 2.66
C TYR A 17 8.20 -17.40 2.82
N GLU A 18 9.12 -17.37 1.86
CA GLU A 18 10.41 -18.09 1.92
C GLU A 18 11.27 -17.65 3.12
N GLN A 19 11.16 -16.38 3.54
CA GLN A 19 11.84 -15.84 4.71
C GLN A 19 11.13 -16.13 6.05
N GLY A 20 9.97 -16.79 6.03
CA GLY A 20 9.18 -17.08 7.23
C GLY A 20 8.43 -15.88 7.82
N TRP A 21 8.23 -14.79 7.04
CA TRP A 21 7.48 -13.62 7.48
C TRP A 21 5.98 -13.76 7.25
N LEU A 22 5.59 -14.66 6.34
CA LEU A 22 4.21 -15.07 6.12
C LEU A 22 4.08 -16.52 6.56
N SER A 23 2.98 -16.83 7.22
CA SER A 23 2.64 -18.20 7.61
C SER A 23 2.19 -19.02 6.41
N GLU A 24 1.36 -18.43 5.55
CA GLU A 24 0.76 -19.09 4.40
C GLU A 24 0.68 -18.13 3.21
N LEU A 25 0.75 -18.67 1.97
CA LEU A 25 0.71 -17.91 0.73
C LEU A 25 -0.35 -18.49 -0.21
N PHE A 26 -1.20 -17.62 -0.74
CA PHE A 26 -2.32 -17.97 -1.61
C PHE A 26 -2.23 -17.28 -2.96
N TYR A 27 -2.57 -18.02 -4.01
CA TYR A 27 -2.75 -17.54 -5.38
C TYR A 27 -4.22 -17.52 -5.77
N ASP A 28 -5.04 -18.26 -5.07
CA ASP A 28 -6.47 -18.32 -5.22
C ASP A 28 -7.17 -17.57 -4.08
N LEU A 29 -8.12 -16.71 -4.46
CA LEU A 29 -8.82 -15.86 -3.50
C LEU A 29 -9.87 -16.62 -2.70
N ASP A 30 -10.47 -17.68 -3.28
CA ASP A 30 -11.43 -18.52 -2.59
C ASP A 30 -10.75 -19.30 -1.47
N GLU A 31 -9.58 -19.88 -1.75
CA GLU A 31 -8.77 -20.56 -0.74
C GLU A 31 -8.34 -19.62 0.40
N LEU A 32 -7.91 -18.40 0.06
CA LEU A 32 -7.58 -17.38 1.05
C LEU A 32 -8.78 -17.07 1.96
N ILE A 33 -9.97 -16.85 1.40
CA ILE A 33 -11.15 -16.49 2.18
C ILE A 33 -11.60 -17.66 3.08
N ILE A 34 -11.54 -18.88 2.59
CA ILE A 34 -11.83 -20.07 3.41
C ILE A 34 -10.88 -20.12 4.61
N ARG A 35 -9.57 -19.99 4.34
CA ARG A 35 -8.56 -20.03 5.40
C ARG A 35 -8.69 -18.86 6.40
N LEU A 36 -9.01 -17.68 5.90
CA LEU A 36 -9.23 -16.48 6.73
C LEU A 36 -10.41 -16.71 7.70
N ARG A 37 -11.54 -17.25 7.22
CA ARG A 37 -12.70 -17.56 8.07
C ARG A 37 -12.35 -18.55 9.18
N VAL A 38 -11.62 -19.61 8.84
CA VAL A 38 -11.15 -20.60 9.82
C VAL A 38 -10.26 -19.95 10.88
N SER A 39 -9.37 -19.04 10.47
CA SER A 39 -8.50 -18.32 11.40
C SER A 39 -9.29 -17.42 12.37
N ILE A 40 -10.29 -16.72 11.85
CA ILE A 40 -11.17 -15.86 12.65
C ILE A 40 -11.97 -16.70 13.67
N GLU A 41 -12.58 -17.79 13.24
CA GLU A 41 -13.36 -18.69 14.10
C GLU A 41 -12.51 -19.29 15.22
N ASN A 42 -11.30 -19.72 14.90
CA ASN A 42 -10.37 -20.31 15.86
C ASN A 42 -9.58 -19.29 16.67
N LYS A 43 -9.73 -17.98 16.39
CA LYS A 43 -8.92 -16.90 16.98
C LYS A 43 -7.41 -17.15 16.82
N GLU A 44 -7.03 -17.61 15.65
CA GLU A 44 -5.67 -17.98 15.31
C GLU A 44 -4.88 -16.74 14.84
N ALA A 45 -3.73 -16.49 15.46
CA ALA A 45 -2.81 -15.45 15.02
C ALA A 45 -1.94 -15.97 13.88
N VAL A 46 -2.32 -15.65 12.65
CA VAL A 46 -1.64 -16.12 11.43
C VAL A 46 -1.49 -14.98 10.43
N SER A 47 -0.39 -15.00 9.66
CA SER A 47 -0.15 -14.05 8.57
C SER A 47 -0.41 -14.73 7.23
N LEU A 48 -1.40 -14.25 6.49
CA LEU A 48 -1.83 -14.76 5.20
C LEU A 48 -1.40 -13.80 4.09
N GLY A 49 -0.68 -14.31 3.10
CA GLY A 49 -0.28 -13.56 1.92
C GLY A 49 -1.12 -13.91 0.71
N TYR A 50 -1.53 -12.90 -0.07
CA TYR A 50 -2.21 -13.09 -1.36
C TYR A 50 -1.34 -12.57 -2.50
N VAL A 51 -1.21 -13.37 -3.55
CA VAL A 51 -0.49 -13.00 -4.77
C VAL A 51 -1.53 -12.68 -5.85
N GLY A 52 -1.98 -11.44 -5.87
CA GLY A 52 -3.00 -10.95 -6.80
C GLY A 52 -3.14 -9.43 -6.74
N ASN A 53 -4.18 -8.92 -7.40
CA ASN A 53 -4.50 -7.50 -7.33
C ASN A 53 -5.18 -7.19 -5.99
N ILE A 54 -4.75 -6.13 -5.33
CA ILE A 54 -5.30 -5.75 -4.01
C ILE A 54 -6.78 -5.38 -4.07
N ILE A 55 -7.24 -4.85 -5.20
CA ILE A 55 -8.64 -4.49 -5.39
C ILE A 55 -9.52 -5.74 -5.33
N ASP A 56 -9.08 -6.85 -5.94
CA ASP A 56 -9.81 -8.13 -5.89
C ASP A 56 -9.97 -8.60 -4.44
N ALA A 57 -8.92 -8.47 -3.63
CA ALA A 57 -8.96 -8.86 -2.22
C ALA A 57 -9.91 -7.97 -1.41
N TRP A 58 -9.85 -6.63 -1.57
CA TRP A 58 -10.76 -5.71 -0.89
C TRP A 58 -12.21 -5.93 -1.31
N GLU A 59 -12.49 -6.08 -2.62
CA GLU A 59 -13.85 -6.34 -3.12
C GLU A 59 -14.39 -7.67 -2.59
N ARG A 60 -13.54 -8.70 -2.50
CA ARG A 60 -13.95 -9.98 -1.97
C ARG A 60 -14.25 -9.91 -0.48
N LEU A 61 -13.45 -9.20 0.31
CA LEU A 61 -13.71 -8.98 1.74
C LEU A 61 -15.05 -8.23 1.94
N ASP A 62 -15.27 -7.18 1.14
CA ASP A 62 -16.50 -6.40 1.16
C ASP A 62 -17.75 -7.27 0.82
N TYR A 63 -17.65 -8.06 -0.25
CA TYR A 63 -18.71 -8.99 -0.68
C TYR A 63 -19.04 -10.04 0.39
N GLU A 64 -18.02 -10.62 1.01
CA GLU A 64 -18.16 -11.62 2.08
C GLU A 64 -18.57 -11.02 3.44
N ASN A 65 -18.69 -9.69 3.51
CA ASN A 65 -18.93 -8.95 4.74
C ASN A 65 -17.91 -9.29 5.85
N ILE A 66 -16.66 -9.49 5.45
CA ILE A 66 -15.51 -9.64 6.36
C ILE A 66 -14.86 -8.26 6.49
N ILE A 67 -15.13 -7.58 7.59
CA ILE A 67 -14.65 -6.21 7.79
C ILE A 67 -13.37 -6.27 8.63
N PRO A 68 -12.19 -5.90 8.05
CA PRO A 68 -10.97 -5.77 8.82
C PRO A 68 -11.10 -4.63 9.84
N ASP A 69 -10.53 -4.78 11.03
CA ASP A 69 -10.43 -3.69 11.99
C ASP A 69 -9.54 -2.57 11.46
N LEU A 70 -8.44 -2.95 10.79
CA LEU A 70 -7.42 -2.05 10.28
C LEU A 70 -7.13 -2.32 8.81
N GLY A 71 -6.99 -1.25 8.02
CA GLY A 71 -6.61 -1.29 6.62
C GLY A 71 -5.52 -0.28 6.29
N SER A 72 -4.59 -0.64 5.43
CA SER A 72 -3.54 0.27 4.98
C SER A 72 -3.14 -0.02 3.53
N ASP A 73 -2.84 1.02 2.76
CA ASP A 73 -2.26 0.89 1.44
C ASP A 73 -0.78 1.26 1.44
N GLN A 74 0.05 0.36 0.90
CA GLN A 74 1.48 0.55 0.71
C GLN A 74 1.88 0.47 -0.77
N THR A 75 0.92 0.56 -1.68
CA THR A 75 1.19 0.56 -3.12
C THR A 75 2.03 1.79 -3.49
N SER A 76 3.17 1.57 -4.15
CA SER A 76 4.03 2.69 -4.56
C SER A 76 3.40 3.43 -5.73
N LEU A 77 2.77 4.56 -5.45
CA LEU A 77 2.11 5.42 -6.44
C LEU A 77 2.91 6.68 -6.81
N HIS A 78 4.23 6.68 -6.56
CA HIS A 78 5.08 7.80 -6.95
C HIS A 78 5.13 8.01 -8.48
N ASN A 79 4.88 6.96 -9.25
CA ASN A 79 4.79 7.05 -10.71
C ASN A 79 3.82 6.01 -11.28
N PRO A 80 2.51 6.12 -11.01
CA PRO A 80 1.53 5.14 -11.46
C PRO A 80 1.36 5.14 -12.98
N TRP A 81 1.61 6.28 -13.63
CA TRP A 81 1.36 6.54 -15.05
C TRP A 81 2.39 5.91 -15.99
N LEU A 82 3.53 5.46 -15.47
CA LEU A 82 4.62 4.84 -16.21
C LEU A 82 4.93 3.41 -15.72
N GLY A 83 3.93 2.72 -15.16
CA GLY A 83 4.04 1.32 -14.77
C GLY A 83 4.40 1.07 -13.31
N GLY A 84 4.28 2.08 -12.45
CA GLY A 84 4.38 1.92 -11.00
C GLY A 84 3.15 1.25 -10.37
N TYR A 85 2.04 1.20 -11.11
CA TYR A 85 0.78 0.61 -10.66
C TYR A 85 0.22 -0.30 -11.76
N THR A 86 -0.12 -1.54 -11.41
CA THR A 86 -0.78 -2.47 -12.33
C THR A 86 -2.29 -2.29 -12.23
N PRO A 87 -2.98 -1.84 -13.31
CA PRO A 87 -4.41 -1.67 -13.30
C PRO A 87 -5.15 -2.97 -12.98
N HIS A 88 -6.30 -2.83 -12.35
CA HIS A 88 -7.20 -3.95 -12.07
C HIS A 88 -7.59 -4.69 -13.35
N GLY A 89 -7.62 -6.02 -13.30
CA GLY A 89 -7.95 -6.88 -14.43
C GLY A 89 -6.86 -6.99 -15.49
N MET A 90 -5.63 -6.56 -15.18
CA MET A 90 -4.49 -6.69 -16.09
C MET A 90 -3.36 -7.50 -15.46
N THR A 91 -2.73 -8.33 -16.28
CA THR A 91 -1.45 -8.94 -15.92
C THR A 91 -0.30 -7.94 -16.11
N TYR A 92 0.82 -8.21 -15.47
CA TYR A 92 2.02 -7.40 -15.62
C TYR A 92 2.53 -7.31 -17.06
N ASP A 93 2.45 -8.42 -17.83
CA ASP A 93 2.89 -8.44 -19.22
C ASP A 93 1.95 -7.66 -20.16
N GLU A 94 0.65 -7.70 -19.90
CA GLU A 94 -0.33 -6.86 -20.60
C GLU A 94 -0.09 -5.39 -20.31
N MET A 95 0.16 -5.05 -19.05
CA MET A 95 0.50 -3.69 -18.63
C MET A 95 1.73 -3.17 -19.40
N LYS A 96 2.83 -3.93 -19.45
CA LYS A 96 4.03 -3.54 -20.19
C LYS A 96 3.77 -3.29 -21.67
N LYS A 97 3.02 -4.18 -22.29
CA LYS A 97 2.65 -4.04 -23.71
C LYS A 97 1.80 -2.80 -23.93
N MET A 98 0.85 -2.54 -23.03
CA MET A 98 -0.03 -1.37 -23.15
C MET A 98 0.71 -0.05 -22.95
N ILE A 99 1.62 0.04 -21.97
CA ILE A 99 2.46 1.23 -21.78
C ILE A 99 3.24 1.58 -23.06
N SER A 100 3.77 0.58 -23.75
CA SER A 100 4.57 0.80 -24.97
C SER A 100 3.71 1.15 -26.17
N ASN A 101 2.54 0.53 -26.30
CA ASN A 101 1.72 0.60 -27.52
C ASN A 101 0.60 1.63 -27.42
N ASN A 102 0.03 1.85 -26.23
CA ASN A 102 -1.11 2.73 -26.00
C ASN A 102 -1.07 3.39 -24.61
N PRO A 103 -0.11 4.30 -24.36
CA PRO A 103 0.11 4.91 -23.03
C PRO A 103 -1.09 5.70 -22.53
N GLU A 104 -1.89 6.32 -23.41
CA GLU A 104 -3.06 7.08 -22.98
C GLU A 104 -4.20 6.17 -22.48
N GLU A 105 -4.41 5.03 -23.12
CA GLU A 105 -5.37 4.03 -22.64
C GLU A 105 -4.89 3.43 -21.30
N PHE A 106 -3.59 3.21 -21.16
CA PHE A 106 -3.01 2.77 -19.89
C PHE A 106 -3.34 3.75 -18.75
N LYS A 107 -3.16 5.05 -18.97
CA LYS A 107 -3.51 6.07 -17.98
C LYS A 107 -4.99 6.03 -17.59
N ILE A 108 -5.88 5.82 -18.54
CA ILE A 108 -7.32 5.68 -18.27
C ILE A 108 -7.58 4.46 -17.39
N LYS A 109 -6.94 3.32 -17.66
CA LYS A 109 -7.07 2.11 -16.86
C LYS A 109 -6.54 2.29 -15.44
N VAL A 110 -5.41 3.01 -15.28
CA VAL A 110 -4.87 3.38 -13.97
C VAL A 110 -5.88 4.22 -13.19
N LYS A 111 -6.42 5.29 -13.81
CA LYS A 111 -7.44 6.15 -13.17
C LYS A 111 -8.65 5.34 -12.70
N ASN A 112 -9.22 4.54 -13.59
CA ASN A 112 -10.40 3.75 -13.27
C ASN A 112 -10.13 2.75 -12.13
N SER A 113 -8.92 2.17 -12.10
CA SER A 113 -8.51 1.27 -11.04
C SER A 113 -8.34 1.98 -9.70
N LEU A 114 -7.75 3.18 -9.67
CA LEU A 114 -7.63 3.97 -8.45
C LEU A 114 -9.00 4.38 -7.90
N ILE A 115 -9.92 4.81 -8.77
CA ILE A 115 -11.29 5.12 -8.38
C ILE A 115 -11.97 3.87 -7.77
N LYS A 116 -11.84 2.72 -8.44
CA LYS A 116 -12.40 1.45 -7.96
C LYS A 116 -11.81 1.05 -6.61
N HIS A 117 -10.50 1.21 -6.44
CA HIS A 117 -9.78 0.92 -5.20
C HIS A 117 -10.29 1.77 -4.04
N VAL A 118 -10.42 3.09 -4.25
CA VAL A 118 -10.96 4.00 -3.23
C VAL A 118 -12.40 3.68 -2.89
N ASN A 119 -13.23 3.36 -3.87
CA ASN A 119 -14.65 3.04 -3.63
C ASN A 119 -14.80 1.86 -2.68
N VAL A 120 -14.05 0.79 -2.88
CA VAL A 120 -14.13 -0.38 -1.98
C VAL A 120 -13.55 -0.07 -0.59
N ILE A 121 -12.50 0.73 -0.49
CA ILE A 121 -11.97 1.19 0.80
C ILE A 121 -13.03 2.05 1.52
N ASN A 122 -13.70 2.95 0.82
CA ASN A 122 -14.77 3.76 1.38
C ASN A 122 -15.89 2.88 1.93
N ASN A 123 -16.35 1.87 1.18
CA ASN A 123 -17.37 0.93 1.62
C ASN A 123 -16.98 0.18 2.89
N LEU A 124 -15.77 -0.36 2.93
CA LEU A 124 -15.26 -1.07 4.12
C LEU A 124 -15.09 -0.14 5.33
N SER A 125 -14.65 1.10 5.10
CA SER A 125 -14.51 2.09 6.17
C SER A 125 -15.86 2.55 6.72
N GLU A 126 -16.88 2.67 5.89
CA GLU A 126 -18.26 2.94 6.34
C GLU A 126 -18.84 1.79 7.16
N LYS A 127 -18.35 0.55 6.93
CA LYS A 127 -18.70 -0.63 7.72
C LYS A 127 -17.87 -0.81 8.99
N GLY A 128 -16.86 0.05 9.22
CA GLY A 128 -16.09 0.09 10.46
C GLY A 128 -14.60 -0.15 10.35
N MET A 129 -14.06 -0.40 9.16
CA MET A 129 -12.60 -0.51 8.96
C MET A 129 -11.93 0.84 9.21
N HIS A 130 -10.91 0.88 10.05
CA HIS A 130 -10.04 2.04 10.18
C HIS A 130 -8.93 1.99 9.13
N PHE A 131 -8.97 2.91 8.15
CA PHE A 131 -8.02 2.95 7.04
C PHE A 131 -7.04 4.12 7.15
N TRP A 132 -5.79 3.91 6.72
CA TRP A 132 -4.79 4.96 6.54
C TRP A 132 -3.89 4.68 5.32
N ASP A 133 -3.38 5.75 4.70
CA ASP A 133 -2.32 5.68 3.71
C ASP A 133 -0.95 5.58 4.39
N TYR A 134 -0.07 4.75 3.86
CA TYR A 134 1.28 4.61 4.40
C TYR A 134 2.24 5.75 4.00
N GLY A 135 1.81 6.68 3.16
CA GLY A 135 2.64 7.79 2.66
C GLY A 135 3.29 7.53 1.30
N ASN A 136 2.71 6.63 0.49
CA ASN A 136 3.20 6.27 -0.85
C ASN A 136 2.45 6.99 -1.98
N ALA A 137 1.90 8.17 -1.71
CA ALA A 137 1.12 8.98 -2.63
C ALA A 137 -0.25 8.39 -3.05
N PHE A 138 -0.78 7.41 -2.34
CA PHE A 138 -2.08 6.82 -2.65
C PHE A 138 -3.21 7.85 -2.60
N LEU A 139 -3.31 8.63 -1.51
CA LEU A 139 -4.33 9.66 -1.36
C LEU A 139 -4.25 10.70 -2.48
N LEU A 140 -3.06 11.20 -2.76
CA LEU A 140 -2.82 12.23 -3.77
C LEU A 140 -3.17 11.75 -5.18
N GLU A 141 -2.66 10.60 -5.60
CA GLU A 141 -2.86 10.09 -6.95
C GLU A 141 -4.29 9.60 -7.16
N SER A 142 -4.93 9.05 -6.13
CA SER A 142 -6.35 8.71 -6.17
C SER A 142 -7.24 9.95 -6.31
N GLY A 143 -6.92 11.03 -5.61
CA GLY A 143 -7.60 12.31 -5.77
C GLY A 143 -7.43 12.90 -7.17
N ARG A 144 -6.21 12.85 -7.72
CA ARG A 144 -5.93 13.26 -9.12
C ARG A 144 -6.65 12.39 -10.15
N ALA A 145 -6.91 11.14 -9.82
CA ALA A 145 -7.71 10.24 -10.65
C ALA A 145 -9.21 10.58 -10.62
N GLY A 146 -9.66 11.38 -9.65
CA GLY A 146 -11.06 11.75 -9.47
C GLY A 146 -11.83 10.85 -8.50
N ALA A 147 -11.14 10.10 -7.63
CA ALA A 147 -11.77 9.30 -6.60
C ALA A 147 -12.30 10.17 -5.44
N GLU A 148 -13.32 9.68 -4.73
CA GLU A 148 -13.90 10.33 -3.55
C GLU A 148 -13.01 10.15 -2.31
N ILE A 149 -11.88 10.84 -2.29
CA ILE A 149 -10.85 10.72 -1.25
C ILE A 149 -10.68 12.01 -0.43
N TYR A 150 -11.29 13.11 -0.85
CA TYR A 150 -11.19 14.40 -0.16
C TYR A 150 -12.25 14.55 0.93
N SER A 151 -11.92 15.34 1.94
CA SER A 151 -12.81 15.68 3.06
C SER A 151 -12.50 17.06 3.61
N ASP A 152 -13.54 17.88 3.78
CA ASP A 152 -13.42 19.19 4.46
C ASP A 152 -13.37 19.07 6.00
N LYS A 153 -13.45 17.83 6.53
CA LYS A 153 -13.48 17.57 7.96
C LYS A 153 -12.10 17.32 8.57
N THR A 154 -11.08 17.24 7.74
CA THR A 154 -9.70 16.94 8.16
C THR A 154 -8.77 18.09 7.79
N GLU A 155 -7.72 18.32 8.56
CA GLU A 155 -6.73 19.38 8.27
C GLU A 155 -5.93 19.07 7.00
N SER A 156 -5.65 17.79 6.73
CA SER A 156 -4.96 17.33 5.52
C SER A 156 -5.81 17.46 4.24
N GLY A 157 -7.12 17.67 4.37
CA GLY A 157 -8.06 17.71 3.25
C GLY A 157 -8.36 16.33 2.64
N PHE A 158 -7.81 15.26 3.20
CA PHE A 158 -8.08 13.88 2.79
C PHE A 158 -9.02 13.17 3.76
N ARG A 159 -9.79 12.21 3.25
CA ARG A 159 -10.73 11.41 4.05
C ARG A 159 -10.03 10.50 5.06
N TYR A 160 -8.81 10.07 4.75
CA TYR A 160 -8.00 9.18 5.57
C TYR A 160 -6.68 9.83 5.96
N PRO A 161 -6.14 9.50 7.14
CA PRO A 161 -4.84 10.01 7.54
C PRO A 161 -3.71 9.35 6.73
N SER A 162 -2.61 10.08 6.57
CA SER A 162 -1.33 9.53 6.13
C SER A 162 -0.52 9.07 7.34
N TYR A 163 -0.08 7.83 7.34
CA TYR A 163 0.77 7.31 8.42
C TYR A 163 2.04 8.15 8.63
N VAL A 164 2.69 8.52 7.53
CA VAL A 164 3.94 9.29 7.60
C VAL A 164 3.69 10.73 8.05
N GLU A 165 2.66 11.39 7.52
CA GLU A 165 2.40 12.81 7.77
C GLU A 165 1.62 13.02 9.07
N ASP A 166 0.48 12.36 9.22
CA ASP A 166 -0.47 12.64 10.30
C ASP A 166 -0.21 11.83 11.58
N ILE A 167 0.48 10.68 11.48
CA ILE A 167 0.74 9.79 12.62
C ILE A 167 2.21 9.87 13.04
N MET A 168 3.12 9.52 12.12
CA MET A 168 4.55 9.49 12.45
C MET A 168 5.17 10.89 12.50
N GLY A 169 4.68 11.83 11.70
CA GLY A 169 5.17 13.20 11.69
C GLY A 169 5.16 13.84 13.08
N PRO A 170 4.02 13.93 13.77
CA PRO A 170 3.94 14.44 15.15
C PRO A 170 4.84 13.66 16.11
N ILE A 171 4.82 12.33 16.07
CA ILE A 171 5.66 11.51 16.96
C ILE A 171 7.15 11.80 16.73
N CYS A 172 7.58 11.91 15.46
CA CYS A 172 8.98 12.14 15.11
C CYS A 172 9.43 13.56 15.43
N PHE A 173 8.63 14.56 15.10
CA PHE A 173 9.03 15.96 15.17
C PHE A 173 8.69 16.59 16.53
N ASP A 174 7.58 16.23 17.16
CA ASP A 174 7.17 16.80 18.45
C ASP A 174 7.83 16.08 19.62
N TYR A 175 8.01 14.76 19.52
CA TYR A 175 8.57 13.93 20.59
C TYR A 175 9.96 13.38 20.31
N GLY A 176 10.50 13.57 19.11
CA GLY A 176 11.82 13.10 18.74
C GLY A 176 11.96 11.59 18.55
N PHE A 177 10.85 10.87 18.37
CA PHE A 177 10.85 9.43 18.11
C PHE A 177 10.66 9.14 16.62
N GLY A 178 11.44 8.22 16.06
CA GLY A 178 11.17 7.74 14.73
C GLY A 178 12.33 7.03 14.05
N PRO A 179 12.05 6.30 12.95
CA PRO A 179 13.06 5.70 12.12
C PRO A 179 13.68 6.78 11.22
N PHE A 180 14.72 7.42 11.68
CA PHE A 180 15.48 8.38 10.88
C PHE A 180 16.49 7.66 9.99
N ARG A 181 16.57 8.05 8.72
CA ARG A 181 17.72 7.75 7.89
C ARG A 181 18.73 8.88 8.08
N TRP A 182 19.87 8.54 8.63
CA TRP A 182 20.99 9.46 8.73
C TRP A 182 21.74 9.47 7.40
N VAL A 183 21.89 10.65 6.82
CA VAL A 183 22.66 10.87 5.61
C VAL A 183 23.73 11.88 5.93
N CYS A 184 24.99 11.45 5.88
CA CYS A 184 26.13 12.37 5.97
C CYS A 184 26.39 12.95 4.58
N SER A 185 25.95 14.18 4.35
CA SER A 185 26.07 14.85 3.05
C SER A 185 27.51 15.24 2.70
N SER A 186 28.40 15.32 3.68
CA SER A 186 29.83 15.59 3.46
C SER A 186 30.57 14.38 2.90
N GLY A 187 30.03 13.16 3.08
CA GLY A 187 30.73 11.92 2.74
C GLY A 187 31.96 11.64 3.60
N ASN A 188 32.12 12.34 4.73
CA ASN A 188 33.25 12.21 5.64
C ASN A 188 32.90 11.31 6.81
N ASP A 189 33.72 10.29 7.07
CA ASP A 189 33.49 9.31 8.15
C ASP A 189 33.54 9.94 9.54
N GLU A 190 34.32 11.01 9.74
CA GLU A 190 34.38 11.73 11.02
C GLU A 190 33.08 12.46 11.32
N ASP A 191 32.50 13.13 10.32
CA ASP A 191 31.21 13.79 10.47
C ASP A 191 30.08 12.78 10.73
N LEU A 192 30.13 11.61 10.09
CA LEU A 192 29.20 10.53 10.36
C LEU A 192 29.32 10.03 11.80
N ALA A 193 30.55 9.82 12.29
CA ALA A 193 30.80 9.37 13.66
C ALA A 193 30.28 10.39 14.69
N VAL A 194 30.51 11.68 14.46
CA VAL A 194 29.96 12.76 15.32
C VAL A 194 28.44 12.72 15.33
N THR A 195 27.81 12.63 14.15
CA THR A 195 26.35 12.58 14.03
C THR A 195 25.77 11.37 14.74
N LEU A 196 26.36 10.18 14.57
CA LEU A 196 25.93 8.96 15.23
C LEU A 196 26.15 9.01 16.75
N SER A 197 27.19 9.70 17.25
CA SER A 197 27.43 9.84 18.68
C SER A 197 26.36 10.68 19.38
N LEU A 198 25.71 11.60 18.68
CA LEU A 198 24.61 12.42 19.21
C LEU A 198 23.32 11.65 19.42
N ILE A 199 23.16 10.50 18.74
CA ILE A 199 21.96 9.63 18.89
C ILE A 199 21.95 8.94 20.25
N HIS A 200 23.10 8.75 20.88
CA HIS A 200 23.23 8.06 22.17
C HIS A 200 23.13 9.00 23.39
N ILE A 201 22.84 10.25 23.17
CA ILE A 201 22.58 11.21 24.22
C ILE A 201 21.09 11.21 24.56
#